data_562efa9da7a22ca42ab4350f43d35782
#
_entry.id   562efa9da7a22ca42ab4350f43d35782
#
_cell.length_a   1.000
_cell.length_b   1.000
_cell.length_c   1.000
_cell.angle_alpha   90.00
_cell.angle_beta   90.00
_cell.angle_gamma   90.00
#
_symmetry.space_group_name_H-M   'P 1'
#
loop_
_entity.id
_entity.type
_entity.pdbx_description
1 polymer ?
#
loop_
_entity_poly.entity_id
_entity_poly.type
_entity_poly.pdbx_seq_one_letter_code
_entity_poly.pdbx_strand_id
1 'polypeptide(L)'
;IQEVYVMDMDGNNIHCLTHHNDAAMSNRYIARPQKMTYVSQGETLNGWVLLPMDYDPSQKYPAVFDIHGGPRAAYGESFFHEMQVWASEGYFVFFTNIRGSDGRGDAFADIRGLYGDVDYKNLMDFTDAVLQHFPTIDPDRICETGGSYGGFMTNWIIGHTDRFCCAVSQRSISNWISKSFMSDIGPYFNPDQCGASSPFAFDTLWEHSPLKYAENAKTPTLFIHSDQDHRCPLPEGMQMMQALALKGIETRMCIFHGETHELSRSGKPKHRIRRLTEITNWFNKHAK
;
A
#
# COMPACT_ATOMS: atom_id res chain seq x y z
N ILE A 1 -4.26 -4.25 18.93
CA ILE A 1 -3.04 -3.96 19.72
C ILE A 1 -2.57 -5.27 20.30
N GLN A 2 -1.25 -5.50 20.29
CA GLN A 2 -0.69 -6.77 20.75
C GLN A 2 -0.64 -6.83 22.28
N GLU A 3 -1.28 -7.86 22.83
CA GLU A 3 -1.21 -8.24 24.22
C GLU A 3 -1.07 -9.78 24.30
N VAL A 4 -0.71 -10.31 25.45
CA VAL A 4 -0.62 -11.76 25.68
C VAL A 4 -2.00 -12.27 26.12
N TYR A 5 -2.45 -13.33 25.49
CA TYR A 5 -3.71 -13.99 25.81
C TYR A 5 -3.47 -15.46 26.16
N VAL A 6 -4.33 -16.01 26.98
CA VAL A 6 -4.45 -17.45 27.24
C VAL A 6 -5.86 -17.91 26.84
N MET A 7 -5.93 -19.13 26.32
CA MET A 7 -7.20 -19.80 25.99
C MET A 7 -7.08 -21.30 26.27
N ASP A 8 -8.18 -21.98 26.37
CA ASP A 8 -8.21 -23.44 26.43
C ASP A 8 -7.77 -24.05 25.07
N MET A 9 -7.41 -25.33 25.08
CA MET A 9 -6.93 -26.04 23.89
C MET A 9 -7.99 -26.16 22.78
N ASP A 10 -9.26 -26.01 23.12
CA ASP A 10 -10.40 -25.98 22.19
C ASP A 10 -10.73 -24.56 21.66
N GLY A 11 -9.94 -23.54 22.06
CA GLY A 11 -10.12 -22.15 21.62
C GLY A 11 -11.13 -21.35 22.46
N ASN A 12 -11.66 -21.93 23.55
CA ASN A 12 -12.57 -21.25 24.46
C ASN A 12 -11.84 -20.51 25.60
N ASN A 13 -12.59 -19.79 26.42
CA ASN A 13 -12.11 -19.08 27.62
C ASN A 13 -10.90 -18.18 27.35
N ILE A 14 -10.98 -17.33 26.32
CA ILE A 14 -9.92 -16.38 25.98
C ILE A 14 -9.83 -15.28 27.03
N HIS A 15 -8.67 -15.16 27.69
CA HIS A 15 -8.39 -14.11 28.69
C HIS A 15 -7.13 -13.33 28.30
N CYS A 16 -7.22 -11.99 28.38
CA CYS A 16 -6.06 -11.11 28.24
C CYS A 16 -5.24 -11.15 29.53
N LEU A 17 -3.93 -11.43 29.41
CA LEU A 17 -3.01 -11.51 30.53
C LEU A 17 -2.19 -10.24 30.75
N THR A 18 -2.06 -9.38 29.73
CA THR A 18 -1.27 -8.15 29.80
C THR A 18 -2.08 -6.94 29.38
N HIS A 19 -1.72 -5.77 29.90
CA HIS A 19 -2.40 -4.49 29.70
C HIS A 19 -1.38 -3.37 29.44
N HIS A 20 -0.33 -3.70 28.68
CA HIS A 20 0.78 -2.76 28.45
C HIS A 20 0.36 -1.53 27.61
N ASN A 21 -0.65 -1.69 26.78
CA ASN A 21 -1.12 -0.63 25.89
C ASN A 21 -2.27 0.21 26.45
N ASP A 22 -2.94 -0.22 27.53
CA ASP A 22 -4.17 0.41 28.04
C ASP A 22 -3.97 1.89 28.36
N ALA A 23 -2.91 2.24 29.07
CA ALA A 23 -2.62 3.64 29.42
C ALA A 23 -2.35 4.52 28.18
N ALA A 24 -1.68 3.97 27.17
CA ALA A 24 -1.38 4.70 25.95
C ALA A 24 -2.63 4.88 25.06
N MET A 25 -3.61 3.99 25.18
CA MET A 25 -4.80 3.94 24.33
C MET A 25 -6.05 4.51 24.98
N SER A 26 -6.07 4.71 26.30
CA SER A 26 -7.25 5.07 27.09
C SER A 26 -8.03 6.31 26.60
N ASN A 27 -7.35 7.26 25.97
CA ASN A 27 -7.92 8.50 25.45
C ASN A 27 -7.66 8.68 23.95
N ARG A 28 -7.57 7.58 23.18
CA ARG A 28 -7.33 7.61 21.75
C ARG A 28 -8.52 7.05 21.00
N TYR A 29 -8.83 7.67 19.87
CA TYR A 29 -9.73 7.06 18.91
C TYR A 29 -9.04 5.85 18.28
N ILE A 30 -9.67 4.70 18.33
CA ILE A 30 -9.23 3.47 17.69
C ILE A 30 -10.33 3.01 16.74
N ALA A 31 -10.13 3.24 15.46
CA ALA A 31 -11.04 2.78 14.43
C ALA A 31 -11.02 1.24 14.35
N ARG A 32 -12.19 0.62 14.35
CA ARG A 32 -12.34 -0.84 14.20
C ARG A 32 -12.51 -1.17 12.72
N PRO A 33 -11.70 -2.09 12.17
CA PRO A 33 -11.86 -2.51 10.80
C PRO A 33 -13.24 -3.15 10.56
N GLN A 34 -14.00 -2.60 9.62
CA GLN A 34 -15.23 -3.20 9.14
C GLN A 34 -14.90 -4.08 7.96
N LYS A 35 -15.05 -5.39 8.13
CA LYS A 35 -14.80 -6.37 7.07
C LYS A 35 -15.91 -6.32 6.04
N MET A 36 -15.54 -6.33 4.77
CA MET A 36 -16.45 -6.50 3.65
C MET A 36 -15.91 -7.51 2.64
N THR A 37 -16.80 -8.07 1.85
CA THR A 37 -16.46 -8.96 0.74
C THR A 37 -16.87 -8.31 -0.57
N TYR A 38 -16.12 -8.61 -1.63
CA TYR A 38 -16.45 -8.19 -2.99
C TYR A 38 -16.09 -9.29 -3.99
N VAL A 39 -16.65 -9.22 -5.17
CA VAL A 39 -16.34 -10.17 -6.24
C VAL A 39 -15.45 -9.48 -7.25
N SER A 40 -14.34 -10.12 -7.59
CA SER A 40 -13.42 -9.68 -8.62
C SER A 40 -12.90 -10.86 -9.42
N GLN A 41 -12.94 -10.79 -10.74
CA GLN A 41 -12.50 -11.85 -11.65
C GLN A 41 -13.08 -13.24 -11.32
N GLY A 42 -14.34 -13.28 -10.83
CA GLY A 42 -15.04 -14.51 -10.45
C GLY A 42 -14.70 -15.07 -9.07
N GLU A 43 -13.83 -14.41 -8.32
CA GLU A 43 -13.47 -14.79 -6.95
C GLU A 43 -14.07 -13.84 -5.92
N THR A 44 -14.47 -14.38 -4.74
CA THR A 44 -14.85 -13.57 -3.58
C THR A 44 -13.61 -13.22 -2.78
N LEU A 45 -13.34 -11.92 -2.64
CA LEU A 45 -12.21 -11.36 -1.93
C LEU A 45 -12.65 -10.64 -0.66
N ASN A 46 -11.70 -10.45 0.27
CA ASN A 46 -11.93 -9.76 1.53
C ASN A 46 -11.20 -8.42 1.56
N GLY A 47 -11.87 -7.39 2.06
CA GLY A 47 -11.27 -6.13 2.39
C GLY A 47 -11.83 -5.56 3.70
N TRP A 48 -11.27 -4.47 4.15
CA TRP A 48 -11.65 -3.80 5.38
C TRP A 48 -11.68 -2.28 5.18
N VAL A 49 -12.53 -1.64 5.96
CA VAL A 49 -12.67 -0.19 5.98
C VAL A 49 -12.62 0.31 7.41
N LEU A 50 -11.81 1.32 7.69
CA LEU A 50 -11.82 2.11 8.91
C LEU A 50 -12.63 3.38 8.66
N LEU A 51 -13.58 3.66 9.53
CA LEU A 51 -14.32 4.92 9.49
C LEU A 51 -13.45 6.06 10.04
N PRO A 52 -13.68 7.30 9.57
CA PRO A 52 -13.08 8.47 10.19
C PRO A 52 -13.57 8.69 11.61
N MET A 53 -12.74 9.34 12.43
CA MET A 53 -13.17 9.81 13.75
C MET A 53 -14.39 10.75 13.62
N ASP A 54 -15.34 10.61 14.54
CA ASP A 54 -16.58 11.40 14.57
C ASP A 54 -17.39 11.32 13.27
N TYR A 55 -17.47 10.11 12.68
CA TYR A 55 -18.19 9.86 11.44
C TYR A 55 -19.65 10.29 11.50
N ASP A 56 -20.03 11.18 10.58
CA ASP A 56 -21.40 11.65 10.38
C ASP A 56 -21.89 11.23 8.97
N PRO A 57 -22.94 10.41 8.84
CA PRO A 57 -23.43 9.95 7.56
C PRO A 57 -24.01 11.05 6.65
N SER A 58 -24.16 12.27 7.14
CA SER A 58 -24.59 13.42 6.36
C SER A 58 -23.45 14.17 5.67
N GLN A 59 -22.19 13.83 5.99
CA GLN A 59 -21.01 14.51 5.48
C GLN A 59 -20.30 13.70 4.40
N LYS A 60 -19.47 14.36 3.60
CA LYS A 60 -18.55 13.75 2.64
C LYS A 60 -17.13 13.74 3.18
N TYR A 61 -16.42 12.64 2.98
CA TYR A 61 -15.10 12.41 3.54
C TYR A 61 -14.06 12.05 2.47
N PRO A 62 -12.81 12.49 2.64
CA PRO A 62 -11.71 11.95 1.87
C PRO A 62 -11.41 10.51 2.29
N ALA A 63 -10.68 9.79 1.46
CA ALA A 63 -10.28 8.43 1.76
C ALA A 63 -8.82 8.15 1.41
N VAL A 64 -8.24 7.13 2.07
CA VAL A 64 -6.91 6.60 1.77
C VAL A 64 -7.06 5.12 1.42
N PHE A 65 -6.58 4.73 0.26
CA PHE A 65 -6.41 3.33 -0.14
C PHE A 65 -4.98 2.90 0.18
N ASP A 66 -4.81 1.93 1.07
CA ASP A 66 -3.50 1.41 1.46
C ASP A 66 -3.29 0.00 0.90
N ILE A 67 -2.20 -0.18 0.15
CA ILE A 67 -1.85 -1.39 -0.58
C ILE A 67 -0.64 -2.06 0.07
N HIS A 68 -0.80 -3.30 0.57
CA HIS A 68 0.29 -4.00 1.24
C HIS A 68 1.44 -4.39 0.30
N GLY A 69 2.60 -4.61 0.89
CA GLY A 69 3.77 -5.16 0.20
C GLY A 69 3.73 -6.68 0.09
N GLY A 70 4.78 -7.24 -0.49
CA GLY A 70 4.94 -8.68 -0.65
C GLY A 70 5.14 -9.07 -2.12
N PRO A 71 4.13 -9.54 -2.89
CA PRO A 71 2.69 -9.58 -2.60
C PRO A 71 2.26 -10.65 -1.59
N ARG A 72 3.08 -11.69 -1.35
CA ARG A 72 2.83 -12.72 -0.33
C ARG A 72 2.94 -12.13 1.08
N ALA A 73 1.89 -11.42 1.47
CA ALA A 73 1.59 -10.89 2.78
C ALA A 73 0.07 -10.77 2.89
N ALA A 74 -0.45 -10.44 4.05
CA ALA A 74 -1.88 -10.25 4.22
C ALA A 74 -2.19 -9.18 5.25
N TYR A 75 -3.19 -8.37 4.98
CA TYR A 75 -3.88 -7.57 5.97
C TYR A 75 -4.89 -8.40 6.76
N GLY A 76 -5.28 -7.87 7.91
CA GLY A 76 -6.31 -8.40 8.77
C GLY A 76 -6.82 -7.32 9.71
N GLU A 77 -7.53 -7.74 10.75
CA GLU A 77 -8.09 -6.83 11.75
C GLU A 77 -7.05 -6.38 12.81
N SER A 78 -5.77 -6.53 12.49
CA SER A 78 -4.67 -6.09 13.35
C SER A 78 -4.57 -4.56 13.41
N PHE A 79 -4.00 -4.07 14.49
CA PHE A 79 -3.73 -2.64 14.65
C PHE A 79 -2.56 -2.20 13.76
N PHE A 80 -2.85 -1.32 12.79
CA PHE A 80 -1.85 -0.63 11.97
C PHE A 80 -1.83 0.85 12.33
N HIS A 81 -0.74 1.31 12.94
CA HIS A 81 -0.65 2.66 13.47
C HIS A 81 -0.91 3.76 12.43
N GLU A 82 -0.35 3.65 11.23
CA GLU A 82 -0.53 4.65 10.17
C GLU A 82 -1.99 4.76 9.71
N MET A 83 -2.68 3.64 9.57
CA MET A 83 -4.10 3.63 9.21
C MET A 83 -4.96 4.28 10.32
N GLN A 84 -4.60 4.07 11.59
CA GLN A 84 -5.28 4.70 12.73
C GLN A 84 -5.06 6.21 12.74
N VAL A 85 -3.86 6.68 12.40
CA VAL A 85 -3.57 8.12 12.28
C VAL A 85 -4.45 8.75 11.21
N TRP A 86 -4.54 8.16 10.01
CA TRP A 86 -5.38 8.73 8.95
C TRP A 86 -6.87 8.69 9.30
N ALA A 87 -7.35 7.62 9.93
CA ALA A 87 -8.73 7.56 10.42
C ALA A 87 -9.01 8.64 11.47
N SER A 88 -8.07 8.91 12.40
CA SER A 88 -8.20 9.97 13.39
C SER A 88 -8.10 11.38 12.78
N GLU A 89 -7.47 11.52 11.62
CA GLU A 89 -7.39 12.74 10.83
C GLU A 89 -8.63 12.99 9.94
N GLY A 90 -9.63 12.12 10.03
CA GLY A 90 -10.91 12.27 9.32
C GLY A 90 -10.96 11.62 7.94
N TYR A 91 -10.08 10.67 7.64
CA TYR A 91 -10.12 9.87 6.42
C TYR A 91 -10.86 8.55 6.64
N PHE A 92 -11.63 8.12 5.66
CA PHE A 92 -11.82 6.68 5.49
C PHE A 92 -10.49 6.04 5.14
N VAL A 93 -10.19 4.85 5.69
CA VAL A 93 -9.02 4.09 5.27
C VAL A 93 -9.48 2.70 4.85
N PHE A 94 -9.18 2.30 3.63
CA PHE A 94 -9.59 0.99 3.13
C PHE A 94 -8.41 0.21 2.55
N PHE A 95 -8.47 -1.11 2.71
CA PHE A 95 -7.40 -2.02 2.33
C PHE A 95 -7.95 -3.42 2.08
N THR A 96 -7.27 -4.22 1.26
CA THR A 96 -7.76 -5.52 0.82
C THR A 96 -6.63 -6.52 0.64
N ASN A 97 -6.98 -7.81 0.66
CA ASN A 97 -6.11 -8.90 0.24
C ASN A 97 -6.52 -9.36 -1.17
N ILE A 98 -5.73 -8.95 -2.14
CA ILE A 98 -5.88 -9.28 -3.55
C ILE A 98 -5.32 -10.68 -3.85
N ARG A 99 -5.55 -11.19 -5.05
CA ARG A 99 -4.76 -12.31 -5.56
C ARG A 99 -3.27 -11.98 -5.48
N GLY A 100 -2.47 -12.95 -5.05
CA GLY A 100 -1.06 -12.74 -4.70
C GLY A 100 -0.82 -12.64 -3.18
N SER A 101 -1.86 -12.33 -2.38
CA SER A 101 -1.75 -12.26 -0.91
C SER A 101 -1.67 -13.65 -0.28
N ASP A 102 -1.13 -13.70 0.95
CA ASP A 102 -1.13 -14.91 1.78
C ASP A 102 -2.48 -15.21 2.44
N GLY A 103 -2.58 -16.38 3.08
CA GLY A 103 -3.69 -16.78 3.95
C GLY A 103 -4.82 -17.56 3.26
N ARG A 104 -4.71 -17.81 1.94
CA ARG A 104 -5.71 -18.58 1.17
C ARG A 104 -5.10 -19.73 0.35
N GLY A 105 -3.86 -20.13 0.68
CA GLY A 105 -3.13 -21.20 -0.01
C GLY A 105 -2.37 -20.74 -1.25
N ASP A 106 -1.52 -21.65 -1.78
CA ASP A 106 -0.56 -21.31 -2.84
C ASP A 106 -1.23 -20.92 -4.16
N ALA A 107 -2.32 -21.55 -4.53
CA ALA A 107 -3.04 -21.22 -5.77
C ALA A 107 -3.57 -19.78 -5.80
N PHE A 108 -3.93 -19.24 -4.63
CA PHE A 108 -4.34 -17.85 -4.49
C PHE A 108 -3.15 -16.90 -4.47
N ALA A 109 -2.06 -17.30 -3.83
CA ALA A 109 -0.85 -16.50 -3.68
C ALA A 109 0.03 -16.46 -4.94
N ASP A 110 -0.16 -17.41 -5.88
CA ASP A 110 0.63 -17.47 -7.11
C ASP A 110 0.01 -16.59 -8.22
N ILE A 111 0.64 -15.45 -8.45
CA ILE A 111 0.33 -14.51 -9.54
C ILE A 111 1.55 -14.26 -10.43
N ARG A 112 2.49 -15.21 -10.49
CA ARG A 112 3.69 -15.06 -11.35
C ARG A 112 3.29 -14.87 -12.81
N GLY A 113 3.88 -13.85 -13.45
CA GLY A 113 3.56 -13.43 -14.81
C GLY A 113 2.24 -12.66 -14.96
N LEU A 114 1.56 -12.33 -13.85
CA LEU A 114 0.27 -11.61 -13.86
C LEU A 114 0.32 -10.27 -13.11
N TYR A 115 1.53 -9.80 -12.73
CA TYR A 115 1.70 -8.51 -12.05
C TYR A 115 1.20 -7.36 -12.93
N GLY A 116 0.34 -6.52 -12.39
CA GLY A 116 -0.28 -5.40 -13.09
C GLY A 116 -1.55 -5.80 -13.88
N ASP A 117 -1.99 -7.06 -13.81
CA ASP A 117 -3.23 -7.52 -14.44
C ASP A 117 -4.30 -7.88 -13.39
N VAL A 118 -4.26 -9.10 -12.86
CA VAL A 118 -5.28 -9.59 -11.91
C VAL A 118 -5.28 -8.83 -10.59
N ASP A 119 -4.11 -8.50 -10.09
CA ASP A 119 -3.87 -7.73 -8.89
C ASP A 119 -4.41 -6.29 -9.03
N TYR A 120 -4.10 -5.61 -10.13
CA TYR A 120 -4.64 -4.29 -10.44
C TYR A 120 -6.17 -4.29 -10.55
N LYS A 121 -6.75 -5.28 -11.27
CA LYS A 121 -8.21 -5.42 -11.40
C LYS A 121 -8.87 -5.62 -10.03
N ASN A 122 -8.29 -6.47 -9.17
CA ASN A 122 -8.82 -6.69 -7.82
C ASN A 122 -8.84 -5.41 -6.98
N LEU A 123 -7.81 -4.55 -7.10
CA LEU A 123 -7.74 -3.27 -6.40
C LEU A 123 -8.80 -2.29 -6.91
N MET A 124 -9.00 -2.21 -8.22
CA MET A 124 -10.02 -1.34 -8.83
C MET A 124 -11.43 -1.78 -8.47
N ASP A 125 -11.73 -3.09 -8.57
CA ASP A 125 -13.03 -3.66 -8.19
C ASP A 125 -13.32 -3.45 -6.69
N PHE A 126 -12.29 -3.54 -5.83
CA PHE A 126 -12.45 -3.22 -4.41
C PHE A 126 -12.77 -1.75 -4.17
N THR A 127 -12.11 -0.86 -4.88
CA THR A 127 -12.39 0.59 -4.78
C THR A 127 -13.83 0.88 -5.16
N ASP A 128 -14.34 0.24 -6.23
CA ASP A 128 -15.75 0.40 -6.65
C ASP A 128 -16.72 -0.16 -5.60
N ALA A 129 -16.42 -1.32 -5.04
CA ALA A 129 -17.24 -1.93 -3.98
C ALA A 129 -17.27 -1.04 -2.71
N VAL A 130 -16.14 -0.43 -2.33
CA VAL A 130 -16.07 0.51 -1.20
C VAL A 130 -16.92 1.75 -1.46
N LEU A 131 -16.80 2.36 -2.62
CA LEU A 131 -17.59 3.55 -2.98
C LEU A 131 -19.10 3.26 -3.04
N GLN A 132 -19.47 2.08 -3.51
CA GLN A 132 -20.86 1.64 -3.50
C GLN A 132 -21.40 1.44 -2.08
N HIS A 133 -20.58 0.86 -1.18
CA HIS A 133 -20.99 0.56 0.19
C HIS A 133 -20.97 1.79 1.10
N PHE A 134 -20.02 2.71 0.88
CA PHE A 134 -19.84 3.94 1.65
C PHE A 134 -20.01 5.19 0.76
N PRO A 135 -21.26 5.55 0.42
CA PRO A 135 -21.53 6.69 -0.46
C PRO A 135 -21.12 8.04 0.15
N THR A 136 -20.72 8.08 1.41
CA THR A 136 -20.16 9.24 2.09
C THR A 136 -18.68 9.49 1.74
N ILE A 137 -18.00 8.56 1.12
CA ILE A 137 -16.67 8.82 0.54
C ILE A 137 -16.86 9.73 -0.68
N ASP A 138 -16.02 10.74 -0.77
CA ASP A 138 -15.95 11.61 -1.94
C ASP A 138 -14.99 10.97 -2.98
N PRO A 139 -15.48 10.55 -4.14
CA PRO A 139 -14.67 9.85 -5.14
C PRO A 139 -13.55 10.71 -5.71
N ASP A 140 -13.67 12.04 -5.65
CA ASP A 140 -12.65 12.98 -6.13
C ASP A 140 -11.55 13.24 -5.09
N ARG A 141 -11.69 12.71 -3.88
CA ARG A 141 -10.75 12.91 -2.75
C ARG A 141 -10.22 11.59 -2.19
N ILE A 142 -9.93 10.64 -3.07
CA ILE A 142 -9.30 9.37 -2.70
C ILE A 142 -7.81 9.46 -2.97
N CYS A 143 -7.00 9.31 -1.91
CA CYS A 143 -5.56 9.13 -1.99
C CYS A 143 -5.22 7.65 -2.09
N GLU A 144 -4.08 7.31 -2.70
CA GLU A 144 -3.57 5.94 -2.65
C GLU A 144 -2.14 5.89 -2.12
N THR A 145 -1.77 4.77 -1.49
CA THR A 145 -0.40 4.54 -1.05
C THR A 145 -0.10 3.05 -0.94
N GLY A 146 1.17 2.73 -1.03
CA GLY A 146 1.67 1.40 -0.75
C GLY A 146 3.19 1.37 -0.67
N GLY A 147 3.73 0.32 -0.05
CA GLY A 147 5.18 0.16 0.10
C GLY A 147 5.68 -1.15 -0.50
N SER A 148 6.91 -1.14 -1.09
CA SER A 148 7.50 -2.32 -1.71
C SER A 148 6.67 -2.77 -2.92
N TYR A 149 6.10 -3.99 -2.92
CA TYR A 149 5.12 -4.39 -3.92
C TYR A 149 3.92 -3.43 -3.96
N GLY A 150 3.41 -2.96 -2.82
CA GLY A 150 2.38 -1.92 -2.79
C GLY A 150 2.84 -0.61 -3.44
N GLY A 151 4.13 -0.25 -3.34
CA GLY A 151 4.73 0.88 -4.05
C GLY A 151 4.87 0.63 -5.56
N PHE A 152 5.15 -0.61 -5.97
CA PHE A 152 5.03 -1.04 -7.36
C PHE A 152 3.62 -0.81 -7.89
N MET A 153 2.61 -1.28 -7.13
CA MET A 153 1.20 -1.08 -7.49
C MET A 153 0.80 0.39 -7.53
N THR A 154 1.26 1.21 -6.58
CA THR A 154 1.06 2.68 -6.63
C THR A 154 1.59 3.26 -7.94
N ASN A 155 2.84 2.93 -8.32
CA ASN A 155 3.41 3.37 -9.59
C ASN A 155 2.66 2.82 -10.82
N TRP A 156 2.14 1.60 -10.72
CA TRP A 156 1.34 0.98 -11.78
C TRP A 156 0.01 1.69 -11.96
N ILE A 157 -0.71 1.89 -10.87
CA ILE A 157 -2.03 2.53 -10.83
C ILE A 157 -1.98 3.92 -11.47
N ILE A 158 -1.04 4.79 -11.09
CA ILE A 158 -0.95 6.15 -11.64
C ILE A 158 -0.63 6.19 -13.14
N GLY A 159 -0.04 5.12 -13.69
CA GLY A 159 0.17 4.96 -15.12
C GLY A 159 -1.03 4.41 -15.90
N HIS A 160 -2.08 3.94 -15.20
CA HIS A 160 -3.24 3.27 -15.81
C HIS A 160 -4.59 3.91 -15.50
N THR A 161 -4.67 4.78 -14.50
CA THR A 161 -5.90 5.51 -14.16
C THR A 161 -5.57 6.84 -13.48
N ASP A 162 -6.47 7.81 -13.58
CA ASP A 162 -6.41 9.11 -12.91
C ASP A 162 -7.48 9.28 -11.81
N ARG A 163 -8.03 8.16 -11.31
CA ARG A 163 -9.12 8.17 -10.33
C ARG A 163 -8.70 8.62 -8.92
N PHE A 164 -7.39 8.63 -8.61
CA PHE A 164 -6.87 9.02 -7.30
C PHE A 164 -6.36 10.45 -7.35
N CYS A 165 -6.77 11.28 -6.37
CA CYS A 165 -6.39 12.69 -6.31
C CYS A 165 -4.90 12.91 -6.03
N CYS A 166 -4.25 11.98 -5.32
CA CYS A 166 -2.81 11.93 -5.14
C CYS A 166 -2.33 10.53 -4.75
N ALA A 167 -1.03 10.30 -4.90
CA ALA A 167 -0.39 9.03 -4.58
C ALA A 167 0.85 9.22 -3.69
N VAL A 168 1.14 8.21 -2.86
CA VAL A 168 2.40 8.12 -2.11
C VAL A 168 3.07 6.78 -2.36
N SER A 169 4.09 6.79 -3.20
CA SER A 169 4.87 5.63 -3.59
C SER A 169 6.05 5.43 -2.63
N GLN A 170 6.06 4.33 -1.89
CA GLN A 170 7.03 4.10 -0.82
C GLN A 170 7.94 2.91 -1.13
N ARG A 171 9.29 3.08 -1.01
CA ARG A 171 10.27 2.00 -1.24
C ARG A 171 9.83 1.12 -2.42
N SER A 172 9.53 1.77 -3.52
CA SER A 172 8.78 1.21 -4.64
C SER A 172 9.68 0.60 -5.72
N ILE A 173 9.03 0.00 -6.69
CA ILE A 173 9.65 -0.53 -7.90
C ILE A 173 9.03 0.20 -9.09
N SER A 174 9.87 0.64 -10.03
CA SER A 174 9.43 1.26 -11.27
C SER A 174 9.90 0.53 -12.51
N ASN A 175 11.03 -0.18 -12.41
CA ASN A 175 11.69 -0.79 -13.55
C ASN A 175 12.27 -2.15 -13.16
N TRP A 176 11.63 -3.22 -13.58
CA TRP A 176 12.05 -4.58 -13.27
C TRP A 176 13.39 -4.95 -13.91
N ILE A 177 13.81 -4.27 -14.99
CA ILE A 177 15.12 -4.47 -15.62
C ILE A 177 16.23 -3.97 -14.69
N SER A 178 16.20 -2.69 -14.29
CA SER A 178 17.21 -2.12 -13.38
C SER A 178 17.25 -2.82 -12.05
N LYS A 179 16.06 -3.12 -11.47
CA LYS A 179 15.95 -3.86 -10.22
C LYS A 179 16.58 -5.26 -10.29
N SER A 180 16.55 -5.94 -11.44
CA SER A 180 17.16 -7.26 -11.60
C SER A 180 18.67 -7.26 -11.34
N PHE A 181 19.34 -6.14 -11.59
CA PHE A 181 20.80 -6.03 -11.46
C PHE A 181 21.26 -5.16 -10.27
N MET A 182 20.32 -4.53 -9.54
CA MET A 182 20.65 -3.63 -8.43
C MET A 182 20.13 -4.14 -7.08
N SER A 183 19.12 -5.01 -7.07
CA SER A 183 18.51 -5.53 -5.84
C SER A 183 19.23 -6.79 -5.33
N ASP A 184 19.24 -6.98 -4.00
CA ASP A 184 19.74 -8.18 -3.34
C ASP A 184 19.00 -9.47 -3.76
N ILE A 185 17.77 -9.36 -4.24
CA ILE A 185 16.95 -10.48 -4.74
C ILE A 185 16.67 -10.42 -6.25
N GLY A 186 17.11 -9.36 -6.91
CA GLY A 186 16.75 -9.05 -8.29
C GLY A 186 16.95 -10.17 -9.31
N PRO A 187 18.14 -10.83 -9.33
CA PRO A 187 18.46 -11.82 -10.37
C PRO A 187 17.55 -13.04 -10.42
N TYR A 188 16.92 -13.41 -9.32
CA TYR A 188 16.02 -14.58 -9.26
C TYR A 188 14.57 -14.20 -9.03
N PHE A 189 14.29 -13.18 -8.19
CA PHE A 189 12.93 -12.78 -7.84
C PHE A 189 12.21 -12.14 -9.04
N ASN A 190 12.86 -11.22 -9.74
CA ASN A 190 12.19 -10.46 -10.80
C ASN A 190 11.76 -11.33 -11.98
N PRO A 191 12.62 -12.18 -12.57
CA PRO A 191 12.16 -13.07 -13.63
C PRO A 191 11.08 -14.04 -13.16
N ASP A 192 11.22 -14.63 -11.96
CA ASP A 192 10.20 -15.54 -11.42
C ASP A 192 8.84 -14.83 -11.27
N GLN A 193 8.80 -13.66 -10.68
CA GLN A 193 7.54 -12.95 -10.43
C GLN A 193 6.91 -12.34 -11.69
N CYS A 194 7.73 -11.87 -12.63
CA CYS A 194 7.25 -11.35 -13.91
C CYS A 194 6.99 -12.45 -14.96
N GLY A 195 7.21 -13.72 -14.63
CA GLY A 195 7.08 -14.83 -15.61
C GLY A 195 8.11 -14.77 -16.73
N ALA A 196 9.26 -14.12 -16.49
CA ALA A 196 10.34 -14.00 -17.45
C ALA A 196 11.29 -15.20 -17.40
N SER A 197 11.83 -15.61 -18.55
CA SER A 197 12.72 -16.79 -18.64
C SER A 197 14.09 -16.57 -17.98
N SER A 198 14.48 -15.30 -17.79
CA SER A 198 15.76 -14.92 -17.17
C SER A 198 15.76 -13.42 -16.85
N PRO A 199 16.73 -12.90 -16.06
CA PRO A 199 16.89 -11.47 -15.84
C PRO A 199 17.27 -10.68 -17.11
N PHE A 200 17.59 -11.35 -18.21
CA PHE A 200 17.88 -10.75 -19.52
C PHE A 200 16.68 -10.77 -20.47
N ALA A 201 15.51 -11.28 -20.05
CA ALA A 201 14.28 -11.22 -20.82
C ALA A 201 13.66 -9.82 -20.72
N PHE A 202 14.34 -8.82 -21.27
CA PHE A 202 14.05 -7.41 -21.07
C PHE A 202 12.65 -7.00 -21.52
N ASP A 203 12.15 -7.57 -22.60
CA ASP A 203 10.79 -7.25 -23.10
C ASP A 203 9.73 -7.63 -22.05
N THR A 204 9.78 -8.86 -21.50
CA THR A 204 8.85 -9.29 -20.47
C THR A 204 8.96 -8.43 -19.21
N LEU A 205 10.19 -8.16 -18.74
CA LEU A 205 10.41 -7.31 -17.57
C LEU A 205 9.92 -5.88 -17.79
N TRP A 206 10.09 -5.35 -19.02
CA TRP A 206 9.63 -4.01 -19.35
C TRP A 206 8.11 -3.90 -19.41
N GLU A 207 7.41 -4.93 -19.93
CA GLU A 207 5.95 -4.97 -19.94
C GLU A 207 5.35 -4.85 -18.52
N HIS A 208 6.00 -5.43 -17.51
CA HIS A 208 5.58 -5.33 -16.11
C HIS A 208 6.13 -4.09 -15.39
N SER A 209 6.94 -3.26 -16.05
CA SER A 209 7.58 -2.10 -15.42
C SER A 209 6.66 -0.88 -15.42
N PRO A 210 6.28 -0.31 -14.25
CA PRO A 210 5.45 0.91 -14.19
C PRO A 210 6.04 2.09 -14.98
N LEU A 211 7.36 2.20 -15.05
CA LEU A 211 8.05 3.28 -15.78
C LEU A 211 7.68 3.32 -17.26
N LYS A 212 7.35 2.17 -17.87
CA LYS A 212 6.87 2.08 -19.25
C LYS A 212 5.61 2.92 -19.47
N TYR A 213 4.75 3.01 -18.46
CA TYR A 213 3.45 3.65 -18.52
C TYR A 213 3.42 5.04 -17.87
N ALA A 214 4.58 5.53 -17.41
CA ALA A 214 4.69 6.83 -16.73
C ALA A 214 4.21 8.00 -17.61
N GLU A 215 4.26 7.86 -18.94
CA GLU A 215 3.75 8.87 -19.87
C GLU A 215 2.24 9.13 -19.71
N ASN A 216 1.47 8.16 -19.26
CA ASN A 216 0.02 8.30 -19.08
C ASN A 216 -0.35 8.97 -17.75
N ALA A 217 0.58 9.01 -16.78
CA ALA A 217 0.30 9.48 -15.42
C ALA A 217 -0.09 10.97 -15.38
N LYS A 218 -1.00 11.30 -14.47
CA LYS A 218 -1.45 12.68 -14.17
C LYS A 218 -1.48 12.96 -12.67
N THR A 219 -1.42 11.93 -11.85
CA THR A 219 -1.62 11.98 -10.39
C THR A 219 -0.41 12.60 -9.68
N PRO A 220 -0.58 13.67 -8.88
CA PRO A 220 0.47 14.20 -8.01
C PRO A 220 1.02 13.11 -7.10
N THR A 221 2.35 12.92 -7.07
CA THR A 221 2.96 11.76 -6.40
C THR A 221 4.12 12.15 -5.49
N LEU A 222 4.02 11.74 -4.21
CA LEU A 222 5.13 11.78 -3.25
C LEU A 222 5.87 10.45 -3.26
N PHE A 223 7.20 10.50 -3.34
CA PHE A 223 8.08 9.33 -3.20
C PHE A 223 8.76 9.31 -1.84
N ILE A 224 8.65 8.20 -1.12
CA ILE A 224 9.33 7.94 0.16
C ILE A 224 10.33 6.81 -0.04
N HIS A 225 11.60 7.07 0.17
CA HIS A 225 12.66 6.08 -0.03
C HIS A 225 13.77 6.19 1.02
N SER A 226 14.53 5.11 1.17
CA SER A 226 15.69 5.04 2.05
C SER A 226 16.97 4.81 1.23
N ASP A 227 18.08 5.42 1.59
CA ASP A 227 19.33 5.33 0.82
C ASP A 227 20.09 3.99 1.02
N GLN A 228 19.75 3.24 2.08
CA GLN A 228 20.29 1.90 2.34
C GLN A 228 19.28 0.78 2.00
N ASP A 229 18.33 1.08 1.13
CA ASP A 229 17.38 0.08 0.65
C ASP A 229 17.99 -0.75 -0.47
N HIS A 230 18.40 -1.97 -0.14
CA HIS A 230 18.96 -2.92 -1.11
C HIS A 230 17.91 -3.86 -1.69
N ARG A 231 16.68 -3.89 -1.14
CA ARG A 231 15.56 -4.69 -1.62
C ARG A 231 14.84 -4.03 -2.80
N CYS A 232 14.47 -2.78 -2.63
CA CYS A 232 14.00 -1.88 -3.68
C CYS A 232 14.92 -0.67 -3.71
N PRO A 233 16.01 -0.70 -4.50
CA PRO A 233 17.03 0.34 -4.46
C PRO A 233 16.47 1.74 -4.75
N LEU A 234 17.03 2.75 -4.12
CA LEU A 234 16.61 4.15 -4.26
C LEU A 234 16.42 4.61 -5.73
N PRO A 235 17.26 4.20 -6.70
CA PRO A 235 17.04 4.55 -8.11
C PRO A 235 15.68 4.12 -8.68
N GLU A 236 15.02 3.11 -8.10
CA GLU A 236 13.67 2.70 -8.55
C GLU A 236 12.65 3.83 -8.33
N GLY A 237 12.65 4.46 -7.15
CA GLY A 237 11.81 5.63 -6.90
C GLY A 237 12.24 6.86 -7.69
N MET A 238 13.57 7.05 -7.87
CA MET A 238 14.10 8.19 -8.61
C MET A 238 13.72 8.18 -10.10
N GLN A 239 13.73 7.02 -10.76
CA GLN A 239 13.33 6.88 -12.15
C GLN A 239 11.89 7.34 -12.38
N MET A 240 10.95 6.84 -11.56
CA MET A 240 9.53 7.20 -11.67
C MET A 240 9.30 8.68 -11.34
N MET A 241 9.88 9.18 -10.26
CA MET A 241 9.80 10.61 -9.92
C MET A 241 10.30 11.49 -11.06
N GLN A 242 11.44 11.17 -11.63
CA GLN A 242 12.02 11.96 -12.73
C GLN A 242 11.13 11.93 -13.99
N ALA A 243 10.54 10.78 -14.32
CA ALA A 243 9.61 10.66 -15.43
C ALA A 243 8.39 11.55 -15.25
N LEU A 244 7.79 11.55 -14.05
CA LEU A 244 6.64 12.41 -13.72
C LEU A 244 7.02 13.90 -13.74
N ALA A 245 8.19 14.26 -13.18
CA ALA A 245 8.67 15.66 -13.16
C ALA A 245 8.89 16.20 -14.57
N LEU A 246 9.46 15.40 -15.48
CA LEU A 246 9.64 15.78 -16.90
C LEU A 246 8.31 16.04 -17.62
N LYS A 247 7.22 15.43 -17.14
CA LYS A 247 5.87 15.70 -17.64
C LYS A 247 5.20 16.92 -17.01
N GLY A 248 5.86 17.58 -16.04
CA GLY A 248 5.29 18.69 -15.27
C GLY A 248 4.27 18.26 -14.22
N ILE A 249 4.20 16.97 -13.88
CA ILE A 249 3.35 16.50 -12.80
C ILE A 249 3.99 16.86 -11.46
N GLU A 250 3.20 17.34 -10.52
CA GLU A 250 3.69 17.67 -9.19
C GLU A 250 4.25 16.41 -8.51
N THR A 251 5.56 16.43 -8.25
CA THR A 251 6.25 15.35 -7.57
C THR A 251 7.17 15.88 -6.48
N ARG A 252 7.37 15.07 -5.45
CA ARG A 252 8.35 15.30 -4.40
C ARG A 252 8.96 13.99 -3.98
N MET A 253 10.25 13.99 -3.60
CA MET A 253 10.91 12.83 -3.00
C MET A 253 11.43 13.18 -1.61
N CYS A 254 11.17 12.31 -0.64
CA CYS A 254 11.73 12.35 0.70
C CYS A 254 12.66 11.14 0.89
N ILE A 255 13.97 11.41 1.03
CA ILE A 255 14.99 10.38 1.21
C ILE A 255 15.40 10.33 2.68
N PHE A 256 15.37 9.12 3.26
CA PHE A 256 15.76 8.86 4.64
C PHE A 256 17.16 8.25 4.68
N HIS A 257 18.13 9.04 5.18
CA HIS A 257 19.53 8.64 5.25
C HIS A 257 19.78 7.63 6.38
N GLY A 258 20.52 6.56 6.04
CA GLY A 258 20.89 5.49 6.96
C GLY A 258 19.71 4.62 7.38
N GLU A 259 18.66 4.59 6.56
CA GLU A 259 17.51 3.69 6.70
C GLU A 259 17.49 2.65 5.59
N THR A 260 16.86 1.52 5.88
CA THR A 260 16.74 0.37 4.97
C THR A 260 15.32 0.23 4.43
N HIS A 261 15.04 -0.88 3.76
CA HIS A 261 13.68 -1.25 3.32
C HIS A 261 12.66 -1.28 4.46
N GLU A 262 13.14 -1.44 5.70
CA GLU A 262 12.32 -1.58 6.90
C GLU A 262 11.97 -0.25 7.60
N LEU A 263 12.25 0.90 6.99
CA LEU A 263 12.03 2.25 7.57
C LEU A 263 10.69 2.37 8.33
N SER A 264 9.58 1.95 7.74
CA SER A 264 8.25 2.09 8.35
C SER A 264 8.04 1.19 9.58
N ARG A 265 8.77 0.08 9.68
CA ARG A 265 8.62 -0.96 10.70
C ARG A 265 9.66 -0.83 11.82
N SER A 266 10.94 -0.77 11.46
CA SER A 266 12.07 -0.80 12.39
C SER A 266 13.04 0.38 12.27
N GLY A 267 12.76 1.36 11.41
CA GLY A 267 13.56 2.57 11.27
C GLY A 267 13.63 3.39 12.55
N LYS A 268 14.56 4.31 12.60
CA LYS A 268 14.74 5.23 13.76
C LYS A 268 13.41 5.92 14.09
N PRO A 269 13.01 6.01 15.37
CA PRO A 269 11.71 6.56 15.76
C PRO A 269 11.38 7.92 15.13
N LYS A 270 12.35 8.84 15.12
CA LYS A 270 12.17 10.17 14.49
C LYS A 270 11.92 10.11 12.98
N HIS A 271 12.52 9.12 12.29
CA HIS A 271 12.32 8.93 10.85
C HIS A 271 10.96 8.32 10.55
N ARG A 272 10.48 7.39 11.38
CA ARG A 272 9.13 6.85 11.25
C ARG A 272 8.06 7.93 11.45
N ILE A 273 8.24 8.80 12.46
CA ILE A 273 7.35 9.96 12.68
C ILE A 273 7.41 10.89 11.46
N ARG A 274 8.62 11.28 11.02
CA ARG A 274 8.78 12.18 9.88
C ARG A 274 8.15 11.59 8.61
N ARG A 275 8.38 10.29 8.33
CA ARG A 275 7.75 9.60 7.18
C ARG A 275 6.24 9.75 7.20
N LEU A 276 5.60 9.41 8.33
CA LEU A 276 4.14 9.49 8.46
C LEU A 276 3.63 10.92 8.33
N THR A 277 4.35 11.88 8.90
CA THR A 277 4.04 13.32 8.75
C THR A 277 4.09 13.77 7.28
N GLU A 278 5.12 13.36 6.53
CA GLU A 278 5.23 13.71 5.11
C GLU A 278 4.07 13.15 4.29
N ILE A 279 3.69 11.90 4.56
CA ILE A 279 2.57 11.24 3.88
C ILE A 279 1.25 11.96 4.21
N THR A 280 0.97 12.17 5.50
CA THR A 280 -0.27 12.81 5.95
C THR A 280 -0.38 14.25 5.42
N ASN A 281 0.72 15.01 5.41
CA ASN A 281 0.73 16.35 4.84
C ASN A 281 0.46 16.35 3.33
N TRP A 282 0.95 15.34 2.61
CA TRP A 282 0.69 15.18 1.18
C TRP A 282 -0.80 14.91 0.92
N PHE A 283 -1.38 13.99 1.68
CA PHE A 283 -2.82 13.73 1.61
C PHE A 283 -3.64 14.97 1.96
N ASN A 284 -3.31 15.66 3.06
CA ASN A 284 -4.03 16.88 3.46
C ASN A 284 -3.95 17.99 2.40
N LYS A 285 -2.85 18.09 1.67
CA LYS A 285 -2.69 19.06 0.59
C LYS A 285 -3.61 18.80 -0.59
N HIS A 286 -3.87 17.55 -0.92
CA HIS A 286 -4.55 17.16 -2.16
C HIS A 286 -6.00 16.70 -1.95
N ALA A 287 -6.38 16.27 -0.74
CA ALA A 287 -7.70 15.71 -0.46
C ALA A 287 -8.52 16.50 0.58
N LYS A 288 -7.96 17.52 1.21
CA LYS A 288 -8.67 18.44 2.14
C LYS A 288 -8.62 19.88 1.62
#